data_f5ea286617f2d2483f6c3f4fe4e962f8
#
_entry.id   f5ea286617f2d2483f6c3f4fe4e962f8
#
_cell.length_a   1.000
_cell.length_b   1.000
_cell.length_c   1.000
_cell.angle_alpha   90.00
_cell.angle_beta   90.00
_cell.angle_gamma   90.00
#
_symmetry.space_group_name_H-M   'P 1'
#
loop_
_entity.id
_entity.type
_entity.pdbx_description
1 polymer ?
#
loop_
_entity_poly.entity_id
_entity_poly.type
_entity_poly.pdbx_seq_one_letter_code
_entity_poly.pdbx_strand_id
1 'polypeptide(L)'
;MGSEYPDQKDNERDIKKRRQSTQTDSLSDTEGQDPNIEFVQEEIKKRPLNRKKMMRRMMMTAIMAAVFGAVACLFFLLLEPIFNRVLYPEEAVTGVSYPEETETEELTPEEMIVNEEEKAATEEQERIREEVERILQDRSQGKEAAQRIMSALRQAATDARYYLVDVSEISSDTDWFNDLYETRGTVSGIIIAKTGSEVQVLVYSPEMDSSHTILITFFDGTSVEASVHAQDRVSGLAVLSANIDSMDSSVRDLIRVAELGSSAESTLVGQTVIAVGRPIGTSGSISYGTATSASTNLGVPDSGFMQITTDIIGSKQASGVLINPDGRVVGIIDTRHGRGDLPGVLCAIGITETKQLIEKLSAGGKKSYLGVQCTDVPEDVRQRMDMPEGVYLTEVAEGSPAMNAGLQKGDIIISMNGEDVHYSTTLSRILLEEEAGTEIGITLMRPSGEGYTEMELTVILD
;
A
#
# COMPACT_ATOMS: atom_id res chain seq x y z
N MET A 1 2.59 -47.89 -22.99
CA MET A 1 2.61 -46.95 -24.11
C MET A 1 3.35 -45.71 -23.62
N GLY A 2 4.62 -45.65 -24.00
CA GLY A 2 5.53 -44.58 -23.61
C GLY A 2 5.39 -43.37 -24.53
N SER A 3 5.66 -42.22 -24.00
CA SER A 3 6.08 -41.05 -24.78
C SER A 3 7.25 -40.40 -24.06
N GLU A 4 8.41 -40.58 -24.69
CA GLU A 4 9.68 -39.99 -24.34
C GLU A 4 9.65 -38.47 -24.48
N TYR A 5 10.22 -37.77 -23.48
CA TYR A 5 10.65 -36.39 -23.57
C TYR A 5 12.10 -36.32 -24.02
N PRO A 6 12.49 -35.46 -24.94
CA PRO A 6 13.86 -35.35 -25.40
C PRO A 6 14.76 -34.58 -24.43
N ASP A 7 15.98 -35.07 -24.38
CA ASP A 7 17.11 -34.80 -23.51
C ASP A 7 17.65 -33.36 -23.59
N GLN A 8 17.82 -32.75 -22.42
CA GLN A 8 18.30 -31.36 -22.18
C GLN A 8 19.85 -31.28 -22.19
N LYS A 9 20.58 -32.01 -22.99
CA LYS A 9 22.07 -32.02 -22.97
C LYS A 9 22.77 -31.16 -24.04
N ASP A 10 22.05 -30.58 -24.98
CA ASP A 10 22.72 -29.83 -26.07
C ASP A 10 22.84 -28.31 -25.85
N ASN A 11 22.24 -27.78 -24.79
CA ASN A 11 22.28 -26.32 -24.52
C ASN A 11 23.42 -25.87 -23.59
N GLU A 12 24.16 -26.79 -22.97
CA GLU A 12 25.32 -26.46 -22.11
C GLU A 12 26.66 -26.35 -22.87
N ARG A 13 26.74 -26.87 -24.10
CA ARG A 13 28.00 -26.83 -24.88
C ARG A 13 28.24 -25.52 -25.62
N ASP A 14 27.21 -24.78 -25.93
CA ASP A 14 27.36 -23.48 -26.62
C ASP A 14 27.67 -22.30 -25.69
N ILE A 15 27.37 -22.42 -24.41
CA ILE A 15 27.65 -21.37 -23.39
C ILE A 15 29.12 -21.45 -22.92
N LYS A 16 29.76 -22.62 -22.98
CA LYS A 16 31.18 -22.80 -22.58
C LYS A 16 32.17 -22.33 -23.63
N LYS A 17 31.78 -22.24 -24.90
CA LYS A 17 32.68 -21.77 -25.99
C LYS A 17 32.77 -20.25 -26.09
N ARG A 18 31.87 -19.49 -25.47
CA ARG A 18 31.90 -18.01 -25.45
C ARG A 18 32.61 -17.39 -24.26
N ARG A 19 33.04 -18.18 -23.26
CA ARG A 19 33.73 -17.70 -22.05
C ARG A 19 35.25 -17.97 -22.01
N GLN A 20 35.85 -18.51 -23.08
CA GLN A 20 37.27 -18.82 -23.12
C GLN A 20 38.11 -17.92 -24.05
N SER A 21 37.59 -16.81 -24.56
CA SER A 21 38.35 -15.88 -25.43
C SER A 21 38.61 -14.50 -24.82
N THR A 22 38.50 -14.35 -23.49
CA THR A 22 38.81 -13.06 -22.84
C THR A 22 39.52 -13.29 -21.50
N GLN A 23 40.71 -13.92 -21.57
CA GLN A 23 41.66 -13.87 -20.44
C GLN A 23 42.99 -14.45 -20.91
N THR A 24 43.88 -13.61 -21.38
CA THR A 24 45.32 -13.65 -21.23
C THR A 24 45.90 -12.45 -22.01
N ASP A 25 46.36 -11.45 -21.28
CA ASP A 25 47.70 -10.89 -21.42
C ASP A 25 47.81 -9.67 -20.48
N SER A 26 48.50 -9.89 -19.41
CA SER A 26 49.19 -8.86 -18.67
C SER A 26 50.51 -9.45 -18.15
N LEU A 27 51.55 -8.66 -18.33
CA LEU A 27 52.89 -8.68 -17.72
C LEU A 27 54.02 -9.28 -18.55
N SER A 28 54.87 -8.39 -19.11
CA SER A 28 56.21 -8.18 -18.52
C SER A 28 56.99 -7.15 -19.34
N ASP A 29 57.60 -6.21 -18.62
CA ASP A 29 58.56 -5.23 -19.05
C ASP A 29 59.80 -5.86 -19.71
N THR A 30 60.31 -5.23 -20.78
CA THR A 30 61.74 -4.88 -20.91
C THR A 30 62.01 -3.97 -22.13
N GLU A 31 62.88 -2.98 -21.92
CA GLU A 31 63.40 -1.96 -22.81
C GLU A 31 64.02 -2.51 -24.12
N GLY A 32 63.94 -1.72 -25.21
CA GLY A 32 64.94 -1.77 -26.28
C GLY A 32 64.44 -1.48 -27.67
N GLN A 33 64.63 -0.25 -28.11
CA GLN A 33 64.94 0.20 -29.48
C GLN A 33 64.02 -0.13 -30.64
N ASP A 34 63.53 1.00 -31.27
CA ASP A 34 62.98 1.18 -32.63
C ASP A 34 63.64 0.30 -33.74
N PRO A 35 62.87 -0.11 -34.79
CA PRO A 35 62.44 0.84 -35.81
C PRO A 35 61.07 0.53 -36.47
N ASN A 36 60.40 1.61 -36.84
CA ASN A 36 59.58 1.77 -38.04
C ASN A 36 58.59 0.67 -38.41
N ILE A 37 57.38 0.70 -37.87
CA ILE A 37 56.24 -0.05 -38.39
C ILE A 37 55.22 0.97 -38.95
N GLU A 38 55.15 1.02 -40.29
CA GLU A 38 54.08 1.65 -41.05
C GLU A 38 52.73 1.10 -40.62
N PHE A 39 51.89 1.97 -40.07
CA PHE A 39 50.51 1.67 -39.83
C PHE A 39 49.78 1.56 -41.17
N VAL A 40 49.36 0.34 -41.51
CA VAL A 40 48.46 0.10 -42.63
C VAL A 40 47.08 0.65 -42.22
N GLN A 41 46.70 1.78 -42.81
CA GLN A 41 45.33 2.29 -42.70
C GLN A 41 44.41 1.39 -43.53
N GLU A 42 43.58 0.61 -42.88
CA GLU A 42 42.46 -0.08 -43.53
C GLU A 42 41.41 0.94 -43.96
N GLU A 43 41.41 1.31 -45.22
CA GLU A 43 40.30 2.06 -45.83
C GLU A 43 39.10 1.14 -45.99
N ILE A 44 38.07 1.33 -45.13
CA ILE A 44 36.76 0.74 -45.30
C ILE A 44 36.09 1.28 -46.55
N LYS A 45 36.18 0.56 -47.67
CA LYS A 45 35.45 0.85 -48.92
C LYS A 45 33.95 0.84 -48.64
N LYS A 46 33.35 2.03 -48.49
CA LYS A 46 31.90 2.20 -48.47
C LYS A 46 31.33 1.74 -49.82
N ARG A 47 30.48 0.69 -49.77
CA ARG A 47 29.78 0.20 -50.98
C ARG A 47 28.95 1.34 -51.58
N PRO A 48 29.02 1.60 -52.90
CA PRO A 48 28.23 2.65 -53.52
C PRO A 48 26.75 2.36 -53.38
N LEU A 49 26.03 3.27 -52.73
CA LEU A 49 24.58 3.24 -52.59
C LEU A 49 23.96 3.45 -54.00
N ASN A 50 23.33 2.40 -54.49
CA ASN A 50 22.62 2.44 -55.76
C ASN A 50 21.31 3.26 -55.63
N ARG A 51 21.39 4.59 -55.76
CA ARG A 51 20.31 5.57 -55.58
C ARG A 51 19.05 5.21 -56.37
N LYS A 52 19.18 4.61 -57.56
CA LYS A 52 18.05 4.17 -58.39
C LYS A 52 17.27 2.99 -57.75
N LYS A 53 17.95 2.07 -57.10
CA LYS A 53 17.32 0.93 -56.43
C LYS A 53 16.66 1.35 -55.12
N MET A 54 17.21 2.33 -54.43
CA MET A 54 16.65 2.91 -53.19
C MET A 54 15.42 3.75 -53.52
N MET A 55 15.46 4.61 -54.54
CA MET A 55 14.29 5.39 -54.98
C MET A 55 13.14 4.50 -55.46
N ARG A 56 13.43 3.38 -56.15
CA ARG A 56 12.39 2.43 -56.58
C ARG A 56 11.74 1.71 -55.37
N ARG A 57 12.50 1.42 -54.30
CA ARG A 57 11.96 0.84 -53.06
C ARG A 57 11.13 1.87 -52.30
N MET A 58 11.60 3.12 -52.16
CA MET A 58 10.83 4.20 -51.54
C MET A 58 9.54 4.52 -52.31
N MET A 59 9.57 4.48 -53.65
CA MET A 59 8.37 4.68 -54.45
C MET A 59 7.37 3.52 -54.29
N MET A 60 7.87 2.27 -54.20
CA MET A 60 7.02 1.12 -53.93
C MET A 60 6.38 1.14 -52.53
N THR A 61 7.13 1.55 -51.50
CA THR A 61 6.56 1.69 -50.13
C THR A 61 5.56 2.84 -50.05
N ALA A 62 5.77 3.94 -50.76
CA ALA A 62 4.82 5.05 -50.81
C ALA A 62 3.50 4.64 -51.53
N ILE A 63 3.59 3.87 -52.63
CA ILE A 63 2.41 3.35 -53.32
C ILE A 63 1.65 2.33 -52.43
N MET A 64 2.36 1.44 -51.75
CA MET A 64 1.75 0.50 -50.82
C MET A 64 1.06 1.22 -49.64
N ALA A 65 1.68 2.28 -49.10
CA ALA A 65 1.08 3.08 -48.03
C ALA A 65 -0.21 3.82 -48.50
N ALA A 66 -0.20 4.36 -49.71
CA ALA A 66 -1.37 5.00 -50.30
C ALA A 66 -2.50 4.02 -50.56
N VAL A 67 -2.22 2.82 -51.05
CA VAL A 67 -3.23 1.75 -51.26
C VAL A 67 -3.77 1.30 -49.90
N PHE A 68 -2.94 1.12 -48.88
CA PHE A 68 -3.38 0.73 -47.55
C PHE A 68 -4.25 1.81 -46.89
N GLY A 69 -3.89 3.10 -47.05
CA GLY A 69 -4.69 4.22 -46.59
C GLY A 69 -6.05 4.31 -47.27
N ALA A 70 -6.12 4.08 -48.60
CA ALA A 70 -7.36 4.06 -49.33
C ALA A 70 -8.29 2.89 -48.93
N VAL A 71 -7.74 1.69 -48.74
CA VAL A 71 -8.45 0.52 -48.24
C VAL A 71 -8.97 0.74 -46.82
N ALA A 72 -8.17 1.30 -45.93
CA ALA A 72 -8.58 1.60 -44.56
C ALA A 72 -9.70 2.64 -44.50
N CYS A 73 -9.61 3.70 -45.34
CA CYS A 73 -10.66 4.71 -45.46
C CYS A 73 -11.98 4.12 -45.98
N LEU A 74 -11.90 3.24 -46.96
CA LEU A 74 -13.06 2.57 -47.53
C LEU A 74 -13.73 1.59 -46.55
N PHE A 75 -12.90 0.92 -45.72
CA PHE A 75 -13.37 0.05 -44.67
C PHE A 75 -14.04 0.84 -43.53
N PHE A 76 -13.49 2.02 -43.20
CA PHE A 76 -14.07 2.91 -42.20
C PHE A 76 -15.45 3.43 -42.65
N LEU A 77 -15.57 3.89 -43.91
CA LEU A 77 -16.84 4.35 -44.48
C LEU A 77 -17.90 3.25 -44.58
N LEU A 78 -17.49 1.99 -44.77
CA LEU A 78 -18.42 0.85 -44.78
C LEU A 78 -18.85 0.40 -43.37
N LEU A 79 -18.01 0.60 -42.38
CA LEU A 79 -18.27 0.21 -40.97
C LEU A 79 -18.98 1.31 -40.17
N GLU A 80 -18.83 2.57 -40.55
CA GLU A 80 -19.47 3.72 -39.89
C GLU A 80 -20.95 3.56 -39.67
N PRO A 81 -21.79 3.17 -40.69
CA PRO A 81 -23.23 2.98 -40.49
C PRO A 81 -23.55 1.77 -39.61
N ILE A 82 -22.69 0.75 -39.56
CA ILE A 82 -22.87 -0.41 -38.68
C ILE A 82 -22.51 -0.05 -37.23
N PHE A 83 -21.45 0.69 -37.03
CA PHE A 83 -21.02 1.17 -35.69
C PHE A 83 -22.05 2.15 -35.11
N ASN A 84 -22.55 3.10 -35.89
CA ASN A 84 -23.59 4.03 -35.44
C ASN A 84 -24.88 3.29 -35.04
N ARG A 85 -25.23 2.21 -35.76
CA ARG A 85 -26.46 1.45 -35.47
C ARG A 85 -26.35 0.55 -34.24
N VAL A 86 -25.10 0.14 -33.86
CA VAL A 86 -24.84 -0.76 -32.71
C VAL A 86 -24.51 0.02 -31.44
N LEU A 87 -23.77 1.13 -31.56
CA LEU A 87 -23.31 1.92 -30.40
C LEU A 87 -24.29 3.06 -30.02
N TYR A 88 -25.08 3.52 -30.96
CA TYR A 88 -26.12 4.53 -30.74
C TYR A 88 -27.42 4.06 -31.36
N PRO A 89 -28.18 3.17 -30.68
CA PRO A 89 -29.56 2.88 -31.14
C PRO A 89 -30.33 4.19 -31.06
N GLU A 90 -30.73 4.73 -32.22
CA GLU A 90 -31.75 5.76 -32.29
C GLU A 90 -33.01 5.18 -31.68
N GLU A 91 -33.41 5.69 -30.51
CA GLU A 91 -34.77 5.46 -30.02
C GLU A 91 -35.73 6.00 -31.08
N ALA A 92 -36.49 5.10 -31.70
CA ALA A 92 -37.50 5.46 -32.65
C ALA A 92 -38.49 6.39 -31.96
N VAL A 93 -38.46 7.66 -32.35
CA VAL A 93 -39.50 8.61 -32.01
C VAL A 93 -40.78 8.08 -32.64
N THR A 94 -41.67 7.54 -31.80
CA THR A 94 -43.02 7.15 -32.19
C THR A 94 -43.73 8.39 -32.68
N GLY A 95 -43.94 8.46 -33.98
CA GLY A 95 -44.69 9.54 -34.61
C GLY A 95 -46.08 9.66 -33.99
N VAL A 96 -46.39 10.85 -33.52
CA VAL A 96 -47.71 11.22 -33.06
C VAL A 96 -48.60 11.31 -34.30
N SER A 97 -49.61 10.43 -34.40
CA SER A 97 -50.66 10.49 -35.41
C SER A 97 -51.66 11.57 -34.99
N TYR A 98 -51.82 12.56 -35.81
CA TYR A 98 -52.86 13.56 -35.62
C TYR A 98 -54.15 13.09 -36.29
N PRO A 99 -55.35 13.24 -35.67
CA PRO A 99 -56.62 12.99 -36.34
C PRO A 99 -56.91 14.07 -37.38
N GLU A 100 -57.38 13.66 -38.57
CA GLU A 100 -57.94 14.55 -39.63
C GLU A 100 -59.13 15.32 -39.11
N GLU A 101 -59.04 16.66 -39.12
CA GLU A 101 -60.15 17.55 -38.84
C GLU A 101 -60.77 17.97 -40.14
N THR A 102 -62.09 17.80 -40.16
CA THR A 102 -63.06 18.20 -41.22
C THR A 102 -63.10 19.72 -41.30
N GLU A 103 -63.15 20.21 -42.55
CA GLU A 103 -63.21 21.62 -42.91
C GLU A 103 -64.45 22.34 -42.32
N THR A 104 -64.16 23.54 -41.74
CA THR A 104 -65.16 24.62 -41.72
C THR A 104 -64.43 25.95 -41.97
N GLU A 105 -64.96 26.67 -42.91
CA GLU A 105 -64.44 27.86 -43.58
C GLU A 105 -64.16 29.09 -42.68
N GLU A 106 -63.19 29.89 -43.16
CA GLU A 106 -63.02 31.33 -43.08
C GLU A 106 -62.26 31.86 -41.87
N LEU A 107 -60.94 32.16 -42.09
CA LEU A 107 -60.32 33.49 -41.98
C LEU A 107 -58.84 33.31 -42.35
N THR A 108 -58.29 34.25 -43.12
CA THR A 108 -56.98 34.25 -43.79
C THR A 108 -55.77 33.78 -42.94
N PRO A 109 -55.04 32.74 -43.43
CA PRO A 109 -54.15 31.93 -42.59
C PRO A 109 -52.66 32.41 -42.45
N GLU A 110 -52.21 33.41 -43.20
CA GLU A 110 -50.77 33.67 -43.32
C GLU A 110 -50.18 34.43 -42.14
N GLU A 111 -50.92 35.20 -41.39
CA GLU A 111 -50.39 35.96 -40.23
C GLU A 111 -50.53 35.24 -38.90
N MET A 112 -51.46 34.24 -38.78
CA MET A 112 -51.59 33.45 -37.53
C MET A 112 -50.57 32.25 -37.44
N ILE A 113 -50.23 31.61 -38.57
CA ILE A 113 -49.31 30.49 -38.59
C ILE A 113 -47.88 30.90 -38.24
N VAL A 114 -47.45 32.07 -38.74
CA VAL A 114 -46.09 32.59 -38.42
C VAL A 114 -45.96 32.91 -36.92
N ASN A 115 -47.01 33.39 -36.25
CA ASN A 115 -47.00 33.70 -34.85
C ASN A 115 -47.06 32.49 -33.92
N GLU A 116 -47.71 31.39 -34.29
CA GLU A 116 -47.77 30.16 -33.51
C GLU A 116 -46.51 29.30 -33.69
N GLU A 117 -45.94 29.21 -34.89
CA GLU A 117 -44.64 28.54 -35.10
C GLU A 117 -43.46 29.28 -34.43
N GLU A 118 -43.47 30.64 -34.46
CA GLU A 118 -42.45 31.46 -33.80
C GLU A 118 -42.58 31.36 -32.28
N LYS A 119 -43.82 31.24 -31.77
CA LYS A 119 -44.06 31.07 -30.32
C LYS A 119 -43.73 29.66 -29.86
N ALA A 120 -44.06 28.63 -30.64
CA ALA A 120 -43.67 27.24 -30.35
C ALA A 120 -42.15 27.05 -30.41
N ALA A 121 -41.47 27.64 -31.40
CA ALA A 121 -40.01 27.62 -31.50
C ALA A 121 -39.32 28.37 -30.35
N THR A 122 -39.96 29.47 -29.88
CA THR A 122 -39.42 30.22 -28.73
C THR A 122 -39.60 29.43 -27.43
N GLU A 123 -40.74 28.80 -27.20
CA GLU A 123 -41.00 27.94 -26.04
C GLU A 123 -40.09 26.70 -26.02
N GLU A 124 -39.80 26.11 -27.19
CA GLU A 124 -38.88 25.00 -27.31
C GLU A 124 -37.42 25.43 -27.04
N GLN A 125 -37.02 26.61 -27.51
CA GLN A 125 -35.70 27.19 -27.20
C GLN A 125 -35.56 27.51 -25.72
N GLU A 126 -36.60 28.01 -25.05
CA GLU A 126 -36.58 28.24 -23.61
C GLU A 126 -36.46 26.93 -22.83
N ARG A 127 -37.21 25.88 -23.20
CA ARG A 127 -37.06 24.55 -22.56
C ARG A 127 -35.69 23.96 -22.73
N ILE A 128 -35.11 24.02 -23.92
CA ILE A 128 -33.75 23.56 -24.18
C ILE A 128 -32.75 24.37 -23.34
N ARG A 129 -32.95 25.68 -23.23
CA ARG A 129 -32.12 26.56 -22.43
C ARG A 129 -32.18 26.23 -20.93
N GLU A 130 -33.37 26.02 -20.38
CA GLU A 130 -33.58 25.60 -19.00
C GLU A 130 -32.97 24.23 -18.71
N GLU A 131 -33.09 23.27 -19.65
CA GLU A 131 -32.48 21.94 -19.53
C GLU A 131 -30.97 22.03 -19.56
N VAL A 132 -30.39 22.82 -20.46
CA VAL A 132 -28.94 23.06 -20.52
C VAL A 132 -28.44 23.76 -19.25
N GLU A 133 -29.15 24.77 -18.74
CA GLU A 133 -28.81 25.43 -17.48
C GLU A 133 -28.88 24.45 -16.31
N ARG A 134 -29.88 23.56 -16.26
CA ARG A 134 -29.98 22.50 -15.23
C ARG A 134 -28.79 21.53 -15.31
N ILE A 135 -28.45 21.04 -16.51
CA ILE A 135 -27.30 20.16 -16.72
C ILE A 135 -25.99 20.84 -16.34
N LEU A 136 -25.82 22.12 -16.68
CA LEU A 136 -24.64 22.89 -16.31
C LEU A 136 -24.56 23.12 -14.79
N GLN A 137 -25.70 23.35 -14.16
CA GLN A 137 -25.78 23.50 -12.70
C GLN A 137 -25.45 22.21 -11.97
N ASP A 138 -25.99 21.06 -12.41
CA ASP A 138 -25.66 19.74 -11.86
C ASP A 138 -24.18 19.40 -12.05
N ARG A 139 -23.61 19.71 -13.21
CA ARG A 139 -22.16 19.52 -13.45
C ARG A 139 -21.30 20.43 -12.56
N SER A 140 -21.71 21.68 -12.35
CA SER A 140 -20.98 22.59 -11.48
C SER A 140 -21.05 22.15 -10.02
N GLN A 141 -22.21 21.70 -9.55
CA GLN A 141 -22.38 21.16 -8.20
C GLN A 141 -21.56 19.87 -7.98
N GLY A 142 -21.56 18.95 -8.97
CA GLY A 142 -20.71 17.75 -8.91
C GLY A 142 -19.23 18.08 -8.86
N LYS A 143 -18.75 19.05 -9.64
CA LYS A 143 -17.37 19.51 -9.61
C LYS A 143 -17.01 20.16 -8.28
N GLU A 144 -17.87 21.01 -7.75
CA GLU A 144 -17.66 21.66 -6.44
C GLU A 144 -17.66 20.65 -5.30
N ALA A 145 -18.57 19.65 -5.33
CA ALA A 145 -18.59 18.56 -4.35
C ALA A 145 -17.29 17.75 -4.38
N ALA A 146 -16.82 17.37 -5.56
CA ALA A 146 -15.55 16.65 -5.72
C ALA A 146 -14.35 17.49 -5.22
N GLN A 147 -14.35 18.80 -5.52
CA GLN A 147 -13.30 19.70 -5.03
C GLN A 147 -13.33 19.84 -3.51
N ARG A 148 -14.50 19.90 -2.88
CA ARG A 148 -14.65 19.95 -1.42
C ARG A 148 -14.12 18.68 -0.76
N ILE A 149 -14.44 17.50 -1.30
CA ILE A 149 -13.93 16.22 -0.81
C ILE A 149 -12.40 16.19 -0.91
N MET A 150 -11.83 16.50 -2.07
CA MET A 150 -10.38 16.51 -2.26
C MET A 150 -9.68 17.54 -1.39
N SER A 151 -10.30 18.70 -1.15
CA SER A 151 -9.77 19.71 -0.24
C SER A 151 -9.76 19.23 1.21
N ALA A 152 -10.83 18.54 1.66
CA ALA A 152 -10.91 17.97 2.99
C ALA A 152 -9.85 16.88 3.21
N LEU A 153 -9.70 15.95 2.26
CA LEU A 153 -8.66 14.91 2.31
C LEU A 153 -7.24 15.52 2.34
N ARG A 154 -7.00 16.53 1.51
CA ARG A 154 -5.72 17.25 1.51
C ARG A 154 -5.47 17.97 2.82
N GLN A 155 -6.50 18.57 3.42
CA GLN A 155 -6.39 19.25 4.70
C GLN A 155 -6.02 18.27 5.81
N ALA A 156 -6.72 17.13 5.91
CA ALA A 156 -6.40 16.05 6.87
C ALA A 156 -4.94 15.58 6.74
N ALA A 157 -4.49 15.32 5.49
CA ALA A 157 -3.11 14.93 5.23
C ALA A 157 -2.09 16.04 5.58
N THR A 158 -2.44 17.30 5.34
CA THR A 158 -1.56 18.43 5.67
C THR A 158 -1.48 18.67 7.17
N ASP A 159 -2.58 18.50 7.89
CA ASP A 159 -2.62 18.66 9.35
C ASP A 159 -1.86 17.55 10.07
N ALA A 160 -1.76 16.37 9.45
CA ALA A 160 -0.97 15.26 9.97
C ALA A 160 0.52 15.62 10.20
N ARG A 161 1.07 16.57 9.45
CA ARG A 161 2.45 17.04 9.63
C ARG A 161 2.78 17.51 11.04
N TYR A 162 1.78 17.99 11.80
CA TYR A 162 2.00 18.51 13.15
C TYR A 162 2.17 17.41 14.22
N TYR A 163 1.83 16.17 13.90
CA TYR A 163 2.09 15.01 14.74
C TYR A 163 2.99 13.96 14.08
N LEU A 164 3.35 14.15 12.80
CA LEU A 164 4.34 13.31 12.12
C LEU A 164 5.74 13.84 12.39
N VAL A 165 6.69 12.92 12.56
CA VAL A 165 8.11 13.21 12.71
C VAL A 165 8.92 12.22 11.89
N ASP A 166 10.11 12.63 11.46
CA ASP A 166 11.10 11.71 10.92
C ASP A 166 12.06 11.26 12.01
N VAL A 167 12.27 9.97 12.14
CA VAL A 167 13.18 9.36 13.11
C VAL A 167 14.36 8.78 12.36
N SER A 168 15.58 9.21 12.70
CA SER A 168 16.83 8.78 12.08
C SER A 168 17.78 8.23 13.14
N GLU A 169 18.36 7.06 12.84
CA GLU A 169 19.46 6.51 13.65
C GLU A 169 20.80 6.93 13.05
N ILE A 170 21.69 7.44 13.90
CA ILE A 170 23.04 7.83 13.52
C ILE A 170 24.01 6.85 14.15
N SER A 171 24.72 6.09 13.31
CA SER A 171 25.84 5.27 13.77
C SER A 171 27.07 6.16 13.91
N SER A 172 27.74 6.07 15.06
CA SER A 172 28.99 6.80 15.33
C SER A 172 30.24 6.10 14.78
N ASP A 173 30.07 5.07 13.96
CA ASP A 173 31.21 4.40 13.34
C ASP A 173 31.90 5.36 12.38
N THR A 174 33.04 5.91 12.88
CA THR A 174 33.98 6.71 12.10
C THR A 174 34.62 5.78 11.08
N ASP A 175 34.11 5.76 9.89
CA ASP A 175 34.80 5.13 8.77
C ASP A 175 36.07 5.97 8.47
N TRP A 176 37.20 5.27 8.23
CA TRP A 176 38.55 5.81 7.99
C TRP A 176 38.60 6.94 6.92
N PHE A 177 37.55 7.09 6.10
CA PHE A 177 37.45 8.06 4.99
C PHE A 177 36.70 9.35 5.31
N ASN A 178 36.38 9.63 6.57
CA ASN A 178 35.83 10.94 6.99
C ASN A 178 34.48 11.34 6.37
N ASP A 179 33.67 10.39 5.91
CA ASP A 179 32.27 10.65 5.63
C ASP A 179 31.50 10.62 6.95
N LEU A 180 31.33 11.81 7.49
CA LEU A 180 30.55 12.10 8.69
C LEU A 180 29.09 11.76 8.41
N TYR A 181 28.55 10.79 9.18
CA TYR A 181 27.14 10.42 9.29
C TYR A 181 26.61 9.45 8.23
N GLU A 182 26.85 8.17 8.36
CA GLU A 182 25.98 7.17 7.77
C GLU A 182 24.66 7.11 8.55
N THR A 183 23.61 7.74 8.02
CA THR A 183 22.25 7.61 8.55
C THR A 183 21.73 6.22 8.19
N ARG A 184 21.59 5.34 9.18
CA ARG A 184 20.98 4.02 9.01
C ARG A 184 19.47 4.15 8.86
N GLY A 185 19.02 4.58 7.70
CA GLY A 185 17.59 4.67 7.40
C GLY A 185 16.87 5.78 8.17
N THR A 186 15.84 6.30 7.59
CA THR A 186 14.90 7.23 8.23
C THR A 186 13.52 6.62 8.15
N VAL A 187 12.80 6.55 9.25
CA VAL A 187 11.42 6.10 9.35
C VAL A 187 10.54 7.24 9.87
N SER A 188 9.27 7.25 9.50
CA SER A 188 8.33 8.22 10.07
C SER A 188 7.67 7.64 11.33
N GLY A 189 7.62 8.46 12.40
CA GLY A 189 6.88 8.19 13.62
C GLY A 189 5.73 9.18 13.81
N ILE A 190 4.90 8.91 14.81
CA ILE A 190 3.80 9.80 15.23
C ILE A 190 3.93 10.15 16.70
N ILE A 191 3.62 11.39 17.04
CA ILE A 191 3.58 11.89 18.41
C ILE A 191 2.30 11.37 19.07
N ILE A 192 2.44 10.53 20.11
CA ILE A 192 1.34 9.90 20.84
C ILE A 192 1.07 10.56 22.18
N ALA A 193 2.03 11.28 22.74
CA ALA A 193 1.84 12.06 23.95
C ALA A 193 2.73 13.30 23.92
N LYS A 194 2.30 14.36 24.61
CA LYS A 194 3.02 15.63 24.76
C LYS A 194 2.77 16.19 26.14
N THR A 195 3.85 16.54 26.83
CA THR A 195 3.84 17.37 28.04
C THR A 195 4.39 18.76 27.72
N GLY A 196 4.59 19.62 28.73
CA GLY A 196 5.18 20.94 28.50
C GLY A 196 6.59 20.89 27.91
N SER A 197 7.38 19.89 28.26
CA SER A 197 8.81 19.78 27.95
C SER A 197 9.19 18.51 27.17
N GLU A 198 8.28 17.56 27.02
CA GLU A 198 8.60 16.24 26.49
C GLU A 198 7.52 15.77 25.52
N VAL A 199 7.95 15.05 24.49
CA VAL A 199 7.07 14.31 23.58
C VAL A 199 7.40 12.83 23.57
N GLN A 200 6.40 11.99 23.43
CA GLN A 200 6.54 10.58 23.14
C GLN A 200 6.15 10.30 21.68
N VAL A 201 7.02 9.59 21.00
CA VAL A 201 6.87 9.26 19.59
C VAL A 201 6.77 7.75 19.41
N LEU A 202 5.68 7.29 18.84
CA LEU A 202 5.50 5.91 18.40
C LEU A 202 6.17 5.73 17.03
N VAL A 203 6.98 4.70 16.92
CA VAL A 203 7.66 4.33 15.66
C VAL A 203 7.56 2.83 15.44
N TYR A 204 7.45 2.44 14.19
CA TYR A 204 7.61 1.06 13.76
C TYR A 204 9.02 0.88 13.21
N SER A 205 9.90 0.29 14.02
CA SER A 205 11.30 0.04 13.69
C SER A 205 11.78 -1.21 14.41
N PRO A 206 11.60 -2.40 13.82
CA PRO A 206 11.94 -3.66 14.45
C PRO A 206 13.45 -3.85 14.73
N GLU A 207 14.29 -3.12 14.00
CA GLU A 207 15.75 -3.19 14.09
C GLU A 207 16.37 -2.02 14.87
N MET A 208 15.54 -1.23 15.59
CA MET A 208 16.03 -0.07 16.34
C MET A 208 17.03 -0.48 17.44
N ASP A 209 18.20 0.13 17.41
CA ASP A 209 19.25 -0.10 18.39
C ASP A 209 19.41 1.11 19.32
N SER A 210 19.15 0.89 20.61
CA SER A 210 19.29 1.92 21.63
C SER A 210 20.75 2.37 21.88
N SER A 211 21.74 1.70 21.29
CA SER A 211 23.15 2.11 21.35
C SER A 211 23.50 3.23 20.38
N HIS A 212 22.64 3.47 19.37
CA HIS A 212 22.81 4.55 18.39
C HIS A 212 22.21 5.86 18.89
N THR A 213 22.73 6.98 18.38
CA THR A 213 22.08 8.28 18.58
C THR A 213 20.81 8.35 17.72
N ILE A 214 19.68 8.57 18.37
CA ILE A 214 18.37 8.70 17.70
C ILE A 214 18.04 10.18 17.61
N LEU A 215 17.72 10.66 16.40
CA LEU A 215 17.25 12.02 16.16
C LEU A 215 15.79 12.00 15.70
N ILE A 216 14.98 12.86 16.30
CA ILE A 216 13.63 13.17 15.86
C ILE A 216 13.64 14.52 15.17
N THR A 217 13.22 14.55 13.90
CA THR A 217 13.09 15.77 13.09
C THR A 217 11.62 16.12 12.93
N PHE A 218 11.25 17.32 13.34
CA PHE A 218 9.90 17.85 13.30
C PHE A 218 9.58 18.51 11.95
N PHE A 219 8.32 18.90 11.77
CA PHE A 219 7.78 19.47 10.53
C PHE A 219 8.47 20.76 10.05
N ASP A 220 9.15 21.48 10.93
CA ASP A 220 9.90 22.71 10.63
C ASP A 220 11.38 22.45 10.31
N GLY A 221 11.82 21.19 10.41
CA GLY A 221 13.21 20.77 10.23
C GLY A 221 14.06 20.80 11.52
N THR A 222 13.49 21.22 12.65
CA THR A 222 14.19 21.14 13.95
C THR A 222 14.41 19.69 14.35
N SER A 223 15.63 19.34 14.70
CA SER A 223 15.98 17.99 15.16
C SER A 223 16.37 18.02 16.63
N VAL A 224 15.87 17.05 17.39
CA VAL A 224 16.20 16.84 18.79
C VAL A 224 16.65 15.39 19.01
N GLU A 225 17.55 15.19 19.97
CA GLU A 225 17.97 13.86 20.38
C GLU A 225 16.86 13.18 21.19
N ALA A 226 16.68 11.90 20.95
CA ALA A 226 15.68 11.08 21.61
C ALA A 226 16.31 9.81 22.20
N SER A 227 15.65 9.22 23.16
CA SER A 227 15.99 7.94 23.75
C SER A 227 14.82 6.96 23.59
N VAL A 228 15.13 5.66 23.57
CA VAL A 228 14.11 4.61 23.60
C VAL A 228 13.47 4.60 24.99
N HIS A 229 12.20 4.95 25.08
CA HIS A 229 11.44 4.91 26.32
C HIS A 229 11.01 3.47 26.64
N ALA A 230 10.42 2.78 25.66
CA ALA A 230 10.09 1.36 25.71
C ALA A 230 10.03 0.78 24.30
N GLN A 231 10.28 -0.52 24.17
CA GLN A 231 10.25 -1.21 22.89
C GLN A 231 9.69 -2.63 23.05
N ASP A 232 8.85 -3.05 22.14
CA ASP A 232 8.48 -4.45 21.92
C ASP A 232 9.11 -4.94 20.61
N ARG A 233 10.16 -5.74 20.71
CA ARG A 233 10.90 -6.27 19.56
C ARG A 233 10.08 -7.28 18.74
N VAL A 234 9.11 -7.93 19.37
CA VAL A 234 8.25 -8.92 18.70
C VAL A 234 7.36 -8.24 17.68
N SER A 235 6.66 -7.20 18.10
CA SER A 235 5.81 -6.40 17.20
C SER A 235 6.60 -5.42 16.34
N GLY A 236 7.80 -5.01 16.76
CA GLY A 236 8.61 -3.96 16.14
C GLY A 236 8.16 -2.53 16.47
N LEU A 237 7.24 -2.38 17.44
CA LEU A 237 6.80 -1.08 17.94
C LEU A 237 7.72 -0.56 19.03
N ALA A 238 8.08 0.71 18.96
CA ALA A 238 8.86 1.40 19.99
C ALA A 238 8.27 2.77 20.29
N VAL A 239 8.37 3.18 21.55
CA VAL A 239 8.08 4.53 22.01
C VAL A 239 9.40 5.21 22.34
N LEU A 240 9.63 6.35 21.71
CA LEU A 240 10.78 7.21 21.96
C LEU A 240 10.35 8.39 22.81
N SER A 241 11.25 8.89 23.65
CA SER A 241 11.08 10.11 24.43
C SER A 241 12.09 11.15 24.00
N ALA A 242 11.64 12.40 23.80
CA ALA A 242 12.50 13.52 23.46
C ALA A 242 12.12 14.77 24.24
N ASN A 243 13.14 15.48 24.72
CA ASN A 243 12.96 16.78 25.36
C ASN A 243 12.88 17.88 24.30
N ILE A 244 11.82 18.68 24.36
CA ILE A 244 11.54 19.77 23.42
C ILE A 244 11.72 21.18 24.01
N ASP A 245 12.31 21.31 25.21
CA ASP A 245 12.49 22.63 25.87
C ASP A 245 13.39 23.55 25.08
N SER A 246 14.36 23.00 24.33
CA SER A 246 15.28 23.78 23.50
C SER A 246 14.65 24.31 22.22
N MET A 247 13.46 23.85 21.83
CA MET A 247 12.76 24.27 20.64
C MET A 247 12.11 25.66 20.85
N ASP A 248 11.96 26.38 19.73
CA ASP A 248 11.18 27.64 19.74
C ASP A 248 9.75 27.39 20.23
N SER A 249 9.24 28.26 21.10
CA SER A 249 7.90 28.12 21.67
C SER A 249 6.81 28.13 20.58
N SER A 250 6.99 28.93 19.52
CA SER A 250 6.06 29.00 18.41
C SER A 250 5.94 27.68 17.65
N VAL A 251 7.03 26.91 17.56
CA VAL A 251 7.06 25.57 16.95
C VAL A 251 6.45 24.55 17.90
N ARG A 252 6.85 24.60 19.18
CA ARG A 252 6.29 23.71 20.22
C ARG A 252 4.76 23.79 20.29
N ASP A 253 4.19 25.00 20.20
CA ASP A 253 2.74 25.22 20.29
C ASP A 253 1.97 24.61 19.12
N LEU A 254 2.63 24.39 17.98
CA LEU A 254 2.04 23.76 16.80
C LEU A 254 2.13 22.23 16.83
N ILE A 255 3.00 21.64 17.66
CA ILE A 255 3.09 20.19 17.84
C ILE A 255 1.78 19.65 18.40
N ARG A 256 1.21 18.66 17.72
CA ARG A 256 -0.05 17.99 18.11
C ARG A 256 0.22 16.54 18.47
N VAL A 257 -0.73 15.93 19.17
CA VAL A 257 -0.78 14.50 19.45
C VAL A 257 -1.68 13.86 18.40
N ALA A 258 -1.26 12.71 17.86
CA ALA A 258 -2.07 11.95 16.90
C ALA A 258 -3.31 11.35 17.58
N GLU A 259 -4.46 11.52 16.97
CA GLU A 259 -5.68 10.85 17.40
C GLU A 259 -5.73 9.45 16.80
N LEU A 260 -5.91 8.43 17.66
CA LEU A 260 -6.05 7.04 17.23
C LEU A 260 -7.52 6.72 16.92
N GLY A 261 -7.78 6.31 15.68
CA GLY A 261 -9.11 5.93 15.20
C GLY A 261 -9.46 4.47 15.47
N SER A 262 -10.12 3.84 14.51
CA SER A 262 -10.50 2.41 14.54
C SER A 262 -10.10 1.75 13.23
N SER A 263 -9.56 0.55 13.31
CA SER A 263 -9.23 -0.33 12.17
C SER A 263 -10.21 -1.50 12.02
N ALA A 264 -11.34 -1.48 12.74
CA ALA A 264 -12.33 -2.55 12.65
C ALA A 264 -12.82 -2.72 11.20
N GLU A 265 -12.84 -3.95 10.71
CA GLU A 265 -13.19 -4.31 9.33
C GLU A 265 -14.51 -3.69 8.87
N SER A 266 -15.55 -3.79 9.72
CA SER A 266 -16.90 -3.28 9.43
C SER A 266 -16.97 -1.77 9.18
N THR A 267 -15.99 -1.01 9.66
CA THR A 267 -15.95 0.47 9.55
C THR A 267 -14.87 0.98 8.61
N LEU A 268 -13.89 0.15 8.27
CA LEU A 268 -12.71 0.59 7.51
C LEU A 268 -12.72 0.12 6.06
N VAL A 269 -13.15 -1.13 5.81
CA VAL A 269 -13.10 -1.71 4.45
C VAL A 269 -14.03 -0.94 3.51
N GLY A 270 -13.50 -0.59 2.32
CA GLY A 270 -14.18 0.26 1.34
C GLY A 270 -14.10 1.76 1.62
N GLN A 271 -13.50 2.19 2.74
CA GLN A 271 -13.31 3.60 3.05
C GLN A 271 -12.02 4.15 2.45
N THR A 272 -12.02 5.45 2.16
CA THR A 272 -10.81 6.16 1.75
C THR A 272 -9.84 6.21 2.92
N VAL A 273 -8.58 5.86 2.63
CA VAL A 273 -7.45 6.02 3.55
C VAL A 273 -6.37 6.87 2.91
N ILE A 274 -5.62 7.58 3.73
CA ILE A 274 -4.54 8.46 3.32
C ILE A 274 -3.26 7.95 3.99
N ALA A 275 -2.28 7.56 3.20
CA ALA A 275 -0.97 7.21 3.72
C ALA A 275 -0.12 8.48 3.84
N VAL A 276 0.39 8.73 5.04
CA VAL A 276 1.17 9.93 5.39
C VAL A 276 2.47 9.56 6.09
N GLY A 277 3.49 10.38 5.92
CA GLY A 277 4.85 10.14 6.39
C GLY A 277 5.78 9.85 5.22
N ARG A 278 6.13 8.60 4.98
CA ARG A 278 7.03 8.15 3.90
C ARG A 278 6.45 6.99 3.09
N PRO A 279 5.19 7.03 2.62
CA PRO A 279 4.58 5.88 1.92
C PRO A 279 5.35 5.46 0.65
N ILE A 280 6.04 6.38 -0.01
CA ILE A 280 6.89 6.11 -1.17
C ILE A 280 8.41 6.22 -0.84
N GLY A 281 8.78 6.18 0.45
CA GLY A 281 10.17 6.30 0.91
C GLY A 281 10.70 7.73 1.04
N THR A 282 9.92 8.74 0.62
CA THR A 282 10.29 10.16 0.72
C THR A 282 9.52 10.83 1.85
N SER A 283 10.23 11.60 2.69
CA SER A 283 9.62 12.34 3.80
C SER A 283 8.53 13.30 3.34
N GLY A 284 7.44 13.38 4.11
CA GLY A 284 6.32 14.26 3.83
C GLY A 284 5.48 13.87 2.61
N SER A 285 5.69 12.68 2.04
CA SER A 285 4.87 12.19 0.93
C SER A 285 3.48 11.78 1.41
N ILE A 286 2.51 11.93 0.52
CA ILE A 286 1.09 11.63 0.75
C ILE A 286 0.60 10.76 -0.39
N SER A 287 -0.12 9.68 -0.06
CA SER A 287 -0.80 8.84 -1.05
C SER A 287 -2.24 8.59 -0.61
N TYR A 288 -3.16 8.55 -1.57
CA TYR A 288 -4.59 8.32 -1.33
C TYR A 288 -4.98 6.98 -1.91
N GLY A 289 -5.87 6.28 -1.23
CA GLY A 289 -6.45 5.03 -1.72
C GLY A 289 -7.59 4.56 -0.84
N THR A 290 -7.89 3.27 -0.94
CA THR A 290 -8.98 2.60 -0.25
C THR A 290 -8.44 1.45 0.59
N ALA A 291 -8.97 1.25 1.78
CA ALA A 291 -8.74 0.02 2.54
C ALA A 291 -9.54 -1.12 1.90
N THR A 292 -8.85 -2.12 1.38
CA THR A 292 -9.45 -3.24 0.63
C THR A 292 -9.73 -4.44 1.52
N SER A 293 -9.02 -4.59 2.64
CA SER A 293 -9.19 -5.65 3.64
C SER A 293 -8.63 -5.18 4.99
N ALA A 294 -9.17 -5.70 6.08
CA ALA A 294 -8.69 -5.44 7.45
C ALA A 294 -8.85 -6.66 8.37
N SER A 295 -8.98 -7.87 7.81
CA SER A 295 -9.32 -9.11 8.54
C SER A 295 -8.23 -10.19 8.49
N THR A 296 -7.06 -9.91 7.89
CA THR A 296 -5.98 -10.89 7.84
C THR A 296 -5.14 -10.80 9.11
N ASN A 297 -5.02 -11.90 9.87
CA ASN A 297 -4.11 -11.96 11.01
C ASN A 297 -2.65 -11.90 10.53
N LEU A 298 -1.85 -11.04 11.15
CA LEU A 298 -0.44 -10.83 10.78
C LEU A 298 0.49 -11.96 11.21
N GLY A 299 0.05 -12.86 12.10
CA GLY A 299 0.90 -13.93 12.65
C GLY A 299 2.08 -13.39 13.49
N VAL A 300 1.95 -12.20 14.06
CA VAL A 300 2.92 -11.69 15.04
C VAL A 300 2.74 -12.46 16.34
N PRO A 301 3.81 -13.06 16.91
CA PRO A 301 3.68 -13.83 18.14
C PRO A 301 3.00 -13.06 19.27
N ASP A 302 2.18 -13.76 20.03
CA ASP A 302 1.50 -13.25 21.22
C ASP A 302 0.56 -12.06 20.94
N SER A 303 0.11 -11.89 19.71
CA SER A 303 -0.74 -10.77 19.32
C SER A 303 -1.91 -11.21 18.45
N GLY A 304 -2.98 -10.41 18.48
CA GLY A 304 -4.11 -10.53 17.57
C GLY A 304 -4.11 -9.43 16.51
N PHE A 305 -2.94 -8.98 16.05
CA PHE A 305 -2.84 -7.86 15.10
C PHE A 305 -3.41 -8.23 13.74
N MET A 306 -4.28 -7.35 13.25
CA MET A 306 -4.89 -7.47 11.93
C MET A 306 -4.16 -6.60 10.92
N GLN A 307 -4.00 -7.12 9.71
CA GLN A 307 -3.42 -6.40 8.59
C GLN A 307 -4.49 -5.62 7.83
N ILE A 308 -4.22 -4.35 7.60
CA ILE A 308 -4.94 -3.53 6.63
C ILE A 308 -4.20 -3.66 5.31
N THR A 309 -4.91 -4.07 4.25
CA THR A 309 -4.43 -4.03 2.87
C THR A 309 -5.10 -2.85 2.17
N THR A 310 -4.35 -2.12 1.36
CA THR A 310 -4.87 -0.98 0.58
C THR A 310 -4.68 -1.21 -0.92
N ASP A 311 -5.20 -0.31 -1.75
CA ASP A 311 -4.89 -0.20 -3.18
C ASP A 311 -3.76 0.81 -3.47
N ILE A 312 -3.11 1.32 -2.42
CA ILE A 312 -1.97 2.24 -2.53
C ILE A 312 -0.71 1.46 -2.86
N ILE A 313 0.06 1.97 -3.82
CA ILE A 313 1.40 1.45 -4.11
C ILE A 313 2.42 2.23 -3.28
N GLY A 314 3.22 1.50 -2.51
CA GLY A 314 4.26 2.03 -1.63
C GLY A 314 5.67 1.58 -1.99
N SER A 315 6.64 2.19 -1.34
CA SER A 315 8.05 1.79 -1.41
C SER A 315 8.31 0.61 -0.46
N LYS A 316 9.38 -0.16 -0.73
CA LYS A 316 9.92 -1.12 0.24
C LYS A 316 10.44 -0.46 1.53
N GLN A 317 10.71 0.83 1.48
CA GLN A 317 11.14 1.66 2.62
C GLN A 317 9.99 2.54 3.11
N ALA A 318 8.74 2.16 2.80
CA ALA A 318 7.59 2.90 3.29
C ALA A 318 7.52 2.85 4.82
N SER A 319 7.15 3.99 5.41
CA SER A 319 6.91 4.12 6.85
C SER A 319 5.93 5.26 7.11
N GLY A 320 5.40 5.33 8.31
CA GLY A 320 4.37 6.29 8.69
C GLY A 320 3.06 5.62 9.01
N VAL A 321 1.96 6.28 8.71
CA VAL A 321 0.64 5.80 9.12
C VAL A 321 -0.42 5.95 8.02
N LEU A 322 -1.47 5.15 8.13
CA LEU A 322 -2.73 5.36 7.44
C LEU A 322 -3.65 6.19 8.32
N ILE A 323 -4.24 7.23 7.76
CA ILE A 323 -5.28 8.03 8.44
C ILE A 323 -6.59 7.95 7.65
N ASN A 324 -7.70 8.13 8.35
CA ASN A 324 -9.01 8.29 7.73
C ASN A 324 -9.23 9.76 7.28
N PRO A 325 -10.33 10.09 6.58
CA PRO A 325 -10.64 11.46 6.17
C PRO A 325 -10.76 12.48 7.33
N ASP A 326 -11.01 12.02 8.55
CA ASP A 326 -11.06 12.87 9.76
C ASP A 326 -9.66 13.16 10.33
N GLY A 327 -8.60 12.59 9.76
CA GLY A 327 -7.22 12.75 10.23
C GLY A 327 -6.83 11.82 11.38
N ARG A 328 -7.68 10.85 11.73
CA ARG A 328 -7.38 9.86 12.79
C ARG A 328 -6.56 8.69 12.24
N VAL A 329 -5.57 8.26 12.99
CA VAL A 329 -4.71 7.13 12.63
C VAL A 329 -5.51 5.83 12.70
N VAL A 330 -5.57 5.09 11.60
CA VAL A 330 -6.27 3.79 11.50
C VAL A 330 -5.29 2.62 11.35
N GLY A 331 -4.03 2.88 10.96
CA GLY A 331 -3.02 1.84 10.84
C GLY A 331 -1.60 2.39 10.81
N ILE A 332 -0.64 1.54 11.17
CA ILE A 332 0.80 1.82 11.13
C ILE A 332 1.38 1.09 9.92
N ILE A 333 2.02 1.81 9.00
CA ILE A 333 2.56 1.23 7.77
C ILE A 333 3.61 0.16 8.11
N ASP A 334 3.40 -1.03 7.57
CA ASP A 334 4.24 -2.20 7.77
C ASP A 334 4.72 -2.76 6.43
N THR A 335 6.02 -2.78 6.24
CA THR A 335 6.66 -3.33 5.04
C THR A 335 7.20 -4.75 5.25
N ARG A 336 7.24 -5.24 6.48
CA ARG A 336 7.77 -6.55 6.84
C ARG A 336 6.79 -7.68 6.53
N HIS A 337 5.50 -7.45 6.84
CA HIS A 337 4.44 -8.40 6.60
C HIS A 337 3.65 -8.10 5.31
N GLY A 338 4.33 -7.52 4.32
CA GLY A 338 3.73 -7.24 3.01
C GLY A 338 3.23 -8.51 2.32
N ARG A 339 2.24 -8.37 1.43
CA ARG A 339 1.69 -9.47 0.66
C ARG A 339 2.65 -9.92 -0.42
N GLY A 340 3.16 -11.16 -0.31
CA GLY A 340 4.09 -11.73 -1.29
C GLY A 340 3.47 -11.92 -2.70
N ASP A 341 2.14 -12.10 -2.76
CA ASP A 341 1.36 -12.21 -4.01
C ASP A 341 1.07 -10.85 -4.68
N LEU A 342 1.18 -9.74 -3.93
CA LEU A 342 0.94 -8.37 -4.41
C LEU A 342 2.11 -7.45 -4.01
N PRO A 343 3.29 -7.63 -4.61
CA PRO A 343 4.47 -6.85 -4.24
C PRO A 343 4.25 -5.37 -4.55
N GLY A 344 4.56 -4.51 -3.56
CA GLY A 344 4.43 -3.06 -3.67
C GLY A 344 3.08 -2.50 -3.22
N VAL A 345 2.11 -3.33 -2.89
CA VAL A 345 0.88 -2.88 -2.22
C VAL A 345 1.20 -2.50 -0.79
N LEU A 346 0.74 -1.31 -0.38
CA LEU A 346 0.95 -0.80 0.97
C LEU A 346 0.03 -1.53 1.95
N CYS A 347 0.66 -2.16 2.95
CA CYS A 347 -0.03 -2.79 4.06
C CYS A 347 0.25 -2.02 5.36
N ALA A 348 -0.61 -2.20 6.35
CA ALA A 348 -0.45 -1.58 7.66
C ALA A 348 -0.94 -2.52 8.78
N ILE A 349 -0.38 -2.35 9.97
CA ILE A 349 -0.89 -2.97 11.20
C ILE A 349 -2.10 -2.15 11.65
N GLY A 350 -3.22 -2.80 11.90
CA GLY A 350 -4.44 -2.16 12.41
C GLY A 350 -4.21 -1.48 13.76
N ILE A 351 -4.73 -0.25 13.92
CA ILE A 351 -4.51 0.52 15.14
C ILE A 351 -5.31 -0.02 16.33
N THR A 352 -6.46 -0.66 16.09
CA THR A 352 -7.37 -1.06 17.16
C THR A 352 -6.71 -2.04 18.13
N GLU A 353 -6.07 -3.07 17.60
CA GLU A 353 -5.45 -4.14 18.36
C GLU A 353 -4.11 -3.71 18.99
N THR A 354 -3.50 -2.63 18.48
CA THR A 354 -2.21 -2.12 18.97
C THR A 354 -2.35 -1.13 20.14
N LYS A 355 -3.54 -0.56 20.38
CA LYS A 355 -3.75 0.50 21.38
C LYS A 355 -3.25 0.14 22.78
N GLN A 356 -3.60 -1.05 23.27
CA GLN A 356 -3.19 -1.49 24.62
C GLN A 356 -1.66 -1.65 24.74
N LEU A 357 -1.01 -2.16 23.68
CA LEU A 357 0.43 -2.23 23.64
C LEU A 357 1.06 -0.82 23.63
N ILE A 358 0.51 0.10 22.82
CA ILE A 358 0.96 1.50 22.77
C ILE A 358 0.85 2.16 24.15
N GLU A 359 -0.28 1.96 24.85
CA GLU A 359 -0.48 2.47 26.22
C GLU A 359 0.56 1.90 27.19
N LYS A 360 0.80 0.57 27.17
CA LYS A 360 1.80 -0.07 28.02
C LYS A 360 3.22 0.48 27.73
N LEU A 361 3.59 0.58 26.44
CA LEU A 361 4.90 1.12 26.05
C LEU A 361 5.02 2.61 26.42
N SER A 362 3.98 3.40 26.26
CA SER A 362 3.96 4.82 26.65
C SER A 362 4.15 5.00 28.17
N ALA A 363 3.69 4.04 28.97
CA ALA A 363 3.95 4.00 30.41
C ALA A 363 5.33 3.42 30.80
N GLY A 364 6.16 3.07 29.83
CA GLY A 364 7.48 2.46 30.07
C GLY A 364 7.44 0.96 30.39
N GLY A 365 6.26 0.33 30.24
CA GLY A 365 6.08 -1.10 30.48
C GLY A 365 6.60 -1.96 29.33
N LYS A 366 6.68 -3.26 29.59
CA LYS A 366 7.04 -4.28 28.59
C LYS A 366 5.93 -5.32 28.52
N LYS A 367 5.71 -5.86 27.35
CA LYS A 367 4.81 -7.01 27.16
C LYS A 367 5.56 -8.28 27.55
N SER A 368 4.90 -9.17 28.29
CA SER A 368 5.42 -10.51 28.56
C SER A 368 5.39 -11.35 27.28
N TYR A 369 6.31 -12.29 27.19
CA TYR A 369 6.48 -13.15 26.03
C TYR A 369 6.11 -14.60 26.37
N LEU A 370 5.20 -15.16 25.58
CA LEU A 370 4.82 -16.58 25.59
C LEU A 370 5.43 -17.32 24.41
N GLY A 371 5.44 -16.70 23.23
CA GLY A 371 6.04 -17.20 22.01
C GLY A 371 5.12 -18.09 21.16
N VAL A 372 3.86 -17.72 21.01
CA VAL A 372 2.89 -18.44 20.18
C VAL A 372 2.34 -17.55 19.06
N GLN A 373 2.26 -18.09 17.86
CA GLN A 373 1.42 -17.52 16.82
C GLN A 373 0.05 -18.21 16.86
N CYS A 374 -0.99 -17.43 16.82
CA CYS A 374 -2.34 -17.94 16.96
C CYS A 374 -3.32 -17.25 16.01
N THR A 375 -4.46 -17.88 15.81
CA THR A 375 -5.55 -17.35 15.01
C THR A 375 -6.89 -17.70 15.61
N ASP A 376 -7.86 -16.83 15.41
CA ASP A 376 -9.25 -17.09 15.78
C ASP A 376 -9.84 -18.09 14.78
N VAL A 377 -10.59 -19.07 15.27
CA VAL A 377 -11.26 -20.04 14.40
C VAL A 377 -12.66 -19.52 14.07
N PRO A 378 -12.96 -19.26 12.76
CA PRO A 378 -14.30 -18.85 12.37
C PRO A 378 -15.36 -19.86 12.78
N GLU A 379 -16.54 -19.37 13.19
CA GLU A 379 -17.63 -20.20 13.70
C GLU A 379 -18.06 -21.32 12.74
N ASP A 380 -18.12 -21.01 11.43
CA ASP A 380 -18.47 -22.00 10.40
C ASP A 380 -17.42 -23.11 10.25
N VAL A 381 -16.13 -22.79 10.47
CA VAL A 381 -15.04 -23.77 10.46
C VAL A 381 -15.11 -24.61 11.72
N ARG A 382 -15.34 -24.00 12.88
CA ARG A 382 -15.47 -24.66 14.17
C ARG A 382 -16.57 -25.71 14.16
N GLN A 383 -17.77 -25.34 13.68
CA GLN A 383 -18.90 -26.24 13.58
C GLN A 383 -18.67 -27.38 12.56
N ARG A 384 -18.06 -27.08 11.42
CA ARG A 384 -17.81 -28.07 10.36
C ARG A 384 -16.76 -29.10 10.75
N MET A 385 -15.76 -28.69 11.54
CA MET A 385 -14.63 -29.52 11.93
C MET A 385 -14.76 -30.05 13.38
N ASP A 386 -15.86 -29.79 14.06
CA ASP A 386 -16.11 -30.13 15.47
C ASP A 386 -14.95 -29.67 16.38
N MET A 387 -14.48 -28.42 16.16
CA MET A 387 -13.39 -27.84 16.94
C MET A 387 -13.91 -27.18 18.21
N PRO A 388 -13.17 -27.30 19.34
CA PRO A 388 -13.46 -26.54 20.56
C PRO A 388 -13.38 -25.02 20.30
N GLU A 389 -14.14 -24.28 21.11
CA GLU A 389 -14.03 -22.82 21.14
C GLU A 389 -12.73 -22.42 21.83
N GLY A 390 -11.99 -21.49 21.22
CA GLY A 390 -10.69 -21.04 21.72
C GLY A 390 -9.78 -20.51 20.61
N VAL A 391 -8.54 -20.32 20.95
CA VAL A 391 -7.53 -19.75 20.07
C VAL A 391 -6.58 -20.85 19.56
N TYR A 392 -6.57 -21.05 18.23
CA TYR A 392 -5.79 -22.09 17.57
C TYR A 392 -4.33 -21.67 17.40
N LEU A 393 -3.38 -22.51 17.86
CA LEU A 393 -1.95 -22.27 17.71
C LEU A 393 -1.46 -22.71 16.32
N THR A 394 -1.06 -21.72 15.51
CA THR A 394 -0.51 -21.95 14.17
C THR A 394 0.99 -22.25 14.20
N GLU A 395 1.69 -21.69 15.20
CA GLU A 395 3.13 -21.90 15.42
C GLU A 395 3.50 -21.67 16.88
N VAL A 396 4.53 -22.38 17.36
CA VAL A 396 5.16 -22.18 18.66
C VAL A 396 6.63 -21.90 18.41
N ALA A 397 7.12 -20.74 18.87
CA ALA A 397 8.47 -20.30 18.60
C ALA A 397 9.50 -21.20 19.28
N GLU A 398 10.61 -21.49 18.59
CA GLU A 398 11.67 -22.31 19.11
C GLU A 398 12.33 -21.65 20.33
N GLY A 399 12.51 -22.44 21.40
CA GLY A 399 13.10 -21.95 22.64
C GLY A 399 12.21 -21.02 23.47
N SER A 400 10.96 -20.81 23.09
CA SER A 400 10.01 -19.97 23.80
C SER A 400 9.52 -20.62 25.11
N PRO A 401 8.96 -19.82 26.05
CA PRO A 401 8.25 -20.32 27.23
C PRO A 401 7.16 -21.33 26.86
N ALA A 402 6.39 -21.06 25.82
CA ALA A 402 5.35 -21.98 25.32
C ALA A 402 5.91 -23.35 24.93
N MET A 403 7.00 -23.38 24.14
CA MET A 403 7.66 -24.64 23.75
C MET A 403 8.20 -25.37 24.98
N ASN A 404 8.86 -24.67 25.90
CA ASN A 404 9.43 -25.26 27.10
C ASN A 404 8.37 -25.87 28.02
N ALA A 405 7.17 -25.29 28.05
CA ALA A 405 6.03 -25.82 28.81
C ALA A 405 5.30 -26.97 28.08
N GLY A 406 5.61 -27.21 26.80
CA GLY A 406 5.06 -28.31 26.03
C GLY A 406 3.84 -27.95 25.18
N LEU A 407 3.57 -26.65 24.93
CA LEU A 407 2.59 -26.24 23.93
C LEU A 407 3.08 -26.66 22.52
N GLN A 408 2.14 -26.96 21.65
CA GLN A 408 2.40 -27.46 20.31
C GLN A 408 1.51 -26.77 19.27
N LYS A 409 2.00 -26.70 18.05
CA LYS A 409 1.17 -26.35 16.90
C LYS A 409 -0.06 -27.27 16.84
N GLY A 410 -1.23 -26.71 16.66
CA GLY A 410 -2.49 -27.44 16.61
C GLY A 410 -3.25 -27.48 17.94
N ASP A 411 -2.64 -27.05 19.05
CA ASP A 411 -3.35 -26.86 20.30
C ASP A 411 -4.36 -25.70 20.18
N ILE A 412 -5.45 -25.79 20.93
CA ILE A 412 -6.46 -24.74 21.05
C ILE A 412 -6.47 -24.28 22.52
N ILE A 413 -5.99 -23.07 22.78
CA ILE A 413 -6.03 -22.47 24.11
C ILE A 413 -7.47 -22.04 24.39
N ILE A 414 -8.05 -22.55 25.50
CA ILE A 414 -9.41 -22.26 25.92
C ILE A 414 -9.46 -21.40 27.16
N SER A 415 -8.41 -21.40 27.99
CA SER A 415 -8.32 -20.54 29.16
C SER A 415 -6.86 -20.21 29.49
N MET A 416 -6.60 -19.01 30.03
CA MET A 416 -5.33 -18.58 30.56
C MET A 416 -5.54 -17.91 31.92
N ASN A 417 -4.78 -18.35 32.92
CA ASN A 417 -4.82 -17.81 34.27
C ASN A 417 -6.25 -17.80 34.89
N GLY A 418 -7.09 -18.78 34.48
CA GLY A 418 -8.47 -18.90 34.90
C GLY A 418 -9.48 -18.01 34.17
N GLU A 419 -9.08 -17.29 33.15
CA GLU A 419 -9.93 -16.51 32.27
C GLU A 419 -10.14 -17.25 30.94
N ASP A 420 -11.39 -17.31 30.45
CA ASP A 420 -11.71 -17.94 29.16
C ASP A 420 -11.12 -17.14 27.98
N VAL A 421 -10.47 -17.86 27.06
CA VAL A 421 -9.80 -17.29 25.88
C VAL A 421 -10.51 -17.72 24.61
N HIS A 422 -11.38 -16.85 24.09
CA HIS A 422 -12.15 -17.10 22.88
C HIS A 422 -11.48 -16.48 21.63
N TYR A 423 -10.68 -15.42 21.83
CA TYR A 423 -10.05 -14.63 20.76
C TYR A 423 -8.57 -14.37 21.04
N SER A 424 -7.79 -14.27 19.99
CA SER A 424 -6.36 -13.92 20.05
C SER A 424 -6.09 -12.56 20.72
N THR A 425 -7.05 -11.64 20.62
CA THR A 425 -7.00 -10.35 21.32
C THR A 425 -7.10 -10.51 22.84
N THR A 426 -7.88 -11.48 23.35
CA THR A 426 -7.96 -11.82 24.79
C THR A 426 -6.62 -12.36 25.28
N LEU A 427 -6.01 -13.30 24.54
CA LEU A 427 -4.68 -13.82 24.83
C LEU A 427 -3.65 -12.70 24.91
N SER A 428 -3.63 -11.81 23.90
CA SER A 428 -2.71 -10.66 23.86
C SER A 428 -2.92 -9.72 25.05
N ARG A 429 -4.18 -9.46 25.48
CA ARG A 429 -4.49 -8.62 26.62
C ARG A 429 -3.97 -9.23 27.92
N ILE A 430 -4.19 -10.53 28.15
CA ILE A 430 -3.68 -11.22 29.34
C ILE A 430 -2.16 -11.09 29.42
N LEU A 431 -1.44 -11.33 28.32
CA LEU A 431 0.00 -11.17 28.27
C LEU A 431 0.48 -9.71 28.46
N LEU A 432 -0.36 -8.72 28.13
CA LEU A 432 -0.06 -7.33 28.45
C LEU A 432 -0.26 -6.99 29.93
N GLU A 433 -1.16 -7.67 30.63
CA GLU A 433 -1.40 -7.45 32.07
C GLU A 433 -0.36 -8.13 32.95
N GLU A 434 0.21 -9.24 32.50
CA GLU A 434 1.22 -10.01 33.24
C GLU A 434 2.62 -9.40 33.08
N GLU A 435 3.51 -9.76 34.03
CA GLU A 435 4.93 -9.38 34.01
C GLU A 435 5.82 -10.56 33.62
N ALA A 436 6.99 -10.27 33.08
CA ALA A 436 8.00 -11.30 32.83
C ALA A 436 8.40 -12.00 34.12
N GLY A 437 8.55 -13.32 34.08
CA GLY A 437 8.78 -14.18 35.23
C GLY A 437 7.54 -14.65 35.96
N THR A 438 6.32 -14.17 35.59
CA THR A 438 5.08 -14.65 36.13
C THR A 438 4.79 -16.08 35.65
N GLU A 439 4.33 -16.93 36.58
CA GLU A 439 3.85 -18.26 36.27
C GLU A 439 2.36 -18.20 36.01
N ILE A 440 1.92 -18.67 34.84
CA ILE A 440 0.53 -18.70 34.42
C ILE A 440 0.04 -20.11 34.10
N GLY A 441 -1.20 -20.41 34.43
CA GLY A 441 -1.87 -21.65 34.02
C GLY A 441 -2.54 -21.50 32.68
N ILE A 442 -2.35 -22.46 31.78
CA ILE A 442 -2.96 -22.52 30.45
C ILE A 442 -3.75 -23.82 30.34
N THR A 443 -5.04 -23.73 30.07
CA THR A 443 -5.89 -24.89 29.71
C THR A 443 -6.05 -24.89 28.20
N LEU A 444 -5.81 -26.04 27.59
CA LEU A 444 -5.85 -26.20 26.14
C LEU A 444 -6.53 -27.51 25.73
N MET A 445 -6.99 -27.56 24.49
CA MET A 445 -7.55 -28.76 23.86
C MET A 445 -6.55 -29.21 22.78
N ARG A 446 -5.99 -30.41 22.94
CA ARG A 446 -5.03 -31.01 22.00
C ARG A 446 -5.72 -32.04 21.11
N PRO A 447 -5.52 -31.99 19.76
CA PRO A 447 -6.05 -33.00 18.87
C PRO A 447 -5.55 -34.40 19.26
N SER A 448 -6.44 -35.36 19.33
CA SER A 448 -6.15 -36.78 19.57
C SER A 448 -6.88 -37.63 18.52
N GLY A 449 -6.59 -38.94 18.47
CA GLY A 449 -7.16 -39.82 17.43
C GLY A 449 -8.70 -39.91 17.40
N GLU A 450 -9.40 -39.54 18.50
CA GLU A 450 -10.85 -39.59 18.66
C GLU A 450 -11.46 -38.21 18.96
N GLY A 451 -10.78 -37.11 18.67
CA GLY A 451 -11.26 -35.74 18.93
C GLY A 451 -10.22 -34.89 19.64
N TYR A 452 -10.60 -34.24 20.75
CA TYR A 452 -9.73 -33.34 21.51
C TYR A 452 -9.58 -33.84 22.95
N THR A 453 -8.38 -33.68 23.51
CA THR A 453 -8.10 -33.97 24.92
C THR A 453 -7.74 -32.68 25.62
N GLU A 454 -8.41 -32.42 26.76
CA GLU A 454 -8.11 -31.29 27.63
C GLU A 454 -6.79 -31.53 28.39
N MET A 455 -5.95 -30.50 28.45
CA MET A 455 -4.68 -30.50 29.15
C MET A 455 -4.48 -29.18 29.88
N GLU A 456 -3.89 -29.26 31.06
CA GLU A 456 -3.44 -28.09 31.82
C GLU A 456 -1.92 -28.03 31.83
N LEU A 457 -1.36 -26.88 31.47
CA LEU A 457 0.06 -26.62 31.50
C LEU A 457 0.35 -25.38 32.33
N THR A 458 1.53 -25.34 32.93
CA THR A 458 2.05 -24.16 33.61
C THR A 458 3.23 -23.60 32.83
N VAL A 459 3.22 -22.30 32.61
CA VAL A 459 4.22 -21.58 31.81
C VAL A 459 4.77 -20.42 32.62
N ILE A 460 6.10 -20.24 32.59
CA ILE A 460 6.76 -19.04 33.15
C ILE A 460 7.01 -18.12 31.96
N LEU A 461 6.45 -16.93 31.98
CA LEU A 461 6.59 -15.93 30.92
C LEU A 461 7.97 -15.28 30.91
N ASP A 462 8.52 -14.93 29.74
CA ASP A 462 9.75 -14.17 29.57
C ASP A 462 9.50 -12.66 29.46
#